data_2be8179669160b008aae3ba6169f21e9
#
_entry.id   2be8179669160b008aae3ba6169f21e9
#
_cell.length_a   1.000
_cell.length_b   1.000
_cell.length_c   1.000
_cell.angle_alpha   90.00
_cell.angle_beta   90.00
_cell.angle_gamma   90.00
#
_symmetry.space_group_name_H-M   'P 1'
#
loop_
_entity.id
_entity.type
_entity.pdbx_description
1 polymer ?
#
loop_
_entity_poly.entity_id
_entity_poly.type
_entity_poly.pdbx_seq_one_letter_code
_entity_poly.pdbx_strand_id
1 'polypeptide(L)'
;NFSETVFVFPPETPQGTKKVRIFTPSTELPFAGHPTVGTAYILALIAAIPPHQETTIYLEEGVGLVPVKIIMEGEKPVYSELKVAQLPELVTDTYALDDLAAILSLSVADFLPGYPPRAFSCGLPFLFIPVRNRDVLGKIKLNLSLWSSLLGQSPANSLFVCCFDPESPQSRIYGRMFAPGLGVMEDPATGSAVAALAGYLGGLESSREGMNQWTIIQGVEMGRPSNIQLKFQKNNRSITEVSVGGASVLVCQGKMIIPDGETKSDIKRSL
;
A
#
# COMPACT_ATOMS: atom_id res chain seq x y z
N ASN A 1 14.13 -12.88 -0.60
CA ASN A 1 14.07 -11.43 -0.33
C ASN A 1 12.65 -11.06 0.03
N PHE A 2 12.48 -10.43 1.19
CA PHE A 2 11.23 -9.81 1.61
C PHE A 2 11.35 -8.31 1.37
N SER A 3 10.24 -7.67 1.01
CA SER A 3 10.22 -6.22 0.78
C SER A 3 10.48 -5.48 2.09
N GLU A 4 9.85 -5.93 3.18
CA GLU A 4 10.07 -5.37 4.52
C GLU A 4 10.27 -6.45 5.58
N THR A 5 10.89 -6.01 6.70
CA THR A 5 11.03 -6.76 7.95
C THR A 5 10.53 -5.88 9.08
N VAL A 6 9.63 -6.43 9.90
CA VAL A 6 9.08 -5.71 11.07
C VAL A 6 9.63 -6.32 12.36
N PHE A 7 10.19 -5.48 13.22
CA PHE A 7 10.56 -5.85 14.57
C PHE A 7 9.51 -5.34 15.56
N VAL A 8 9.06 -6.23 16.44
CA VAL A 8 8.02 -5.94 17.44
C VAL A 8 8.62 -5.90 18.82
N PHE A 9 8.35 -4.82 19.56
CA PHE A 9 8.84 -4.56 20.89
C PHE A 9 7.69 -4.34 21.89
N PRO A 10 7.95 -4.39 23.20
CA PRO A 10 7.03 -3.85 24.19
C PRO A 10 6.67 -2.39 23.88
N PRO A 11 5.45 -1.93 24.25
CA PRO A 11 5.08 -0.52 24.03
C PRO A 11 5.91 0.41 24.92
N GLU A 12 6.15 1.62 24.44
CA GLU A 12 6.83 2.69 25.20
C GLU A 12 5.85 3.65 25.87
N THR A 13 4.61 3.68 25.38
CA THR A 13 3.55 4.55 25.91
C THR A 13 2.39 3.73 26.51
N PRO A 14 1.64 4.28 27.48
CA PRO A 14 0.47 3.58 28.04
C PRO A 14 -0.66 3.33 27.01
N GLN A 15 -0.71 4.10 25.94
CA GLN A 15 -1.71 3.97 24.87
C GLN A 15 -1.30 2.93 23.82
N GLY A 16 0.01 2.65 23.68
CA GLY A 16 0.54 1.69 22.73
C GLY A 16 0.22 0.25 23.10
N THR A 17 -0.11 -0.58 22.14
CA THR A 17 -0.24 -2.04 22.29
C THR A 17 1.11 -2.71 22.09
N LYS A 18 1.83 -2.31 21.04
CA LYS A 18 3.19 -2.74 20.71
C LYS A 18 3.91 -1.59 20.01
N LYS A 19 5.24 -1.53 20.20
CA LYS A 19 6.11 -0.72 19.37
C LYS A 19 6.61 -1.56 18.20
N VAL A 20 6.65 -0.97 17.00
CA VAL A 20 7.16 -1.63 15.81
C VAL A 20 8.18 -0.75 15.08
N ARG A 21 9.18 -1.40 14.47
CA ARG A 21 10.13 -0.77 13.57
C ARG A 21 10.13 -1.53 12.25
N ILE A 22 10.04 -0.81 11.16
CA ILE A 22 9.86 -1.37 9.81
C ILE A 22 11.09 -1.07 8.98
N PHE A 23 11.68 -2.09 8.39
CA PHE A 23 12.91 -1.97 7.60
C PHE A 23 12.72 -2.54 6.21
N THR A 24 13.13 -1.80 5.20
CA THR A 24 13.47 -2.34 3.88
C THR A 24 14.91 -2.90 3.91
N PRO A 25 15.39 -3.58 2.87
CA PRO A 25 16.80 -3.99 2.78
C PRO A 25 17.80 -2.83 2.88
N SER A 26 17.37 -1.59 2.63
CA SER A 26 18.25 -0.42 2.54
C SER A 26 18.01 0.64 3.62
N THR A 27 16.84 0.71 4.22
CA THR A 27 16.50 1.81 5.16
C THR A 27 15.37 1.43 6.11
N GLU A 28 15.30 2.13 7.24
CA GLU A 28 14.16 2.11 8.14
C GLU A 28 13.07 3.05 7.62
N LEU A 29 11.83 2.56 7.64
CA LEU A 29 10.64 3.33 7.27
C LEU A 29 9.90 3.80 8.54
N PRO A 30 9.47 5.06 8.60
CA PRO A 30 8.68 5.55 9.72
C PRO A 30 7.26 4.96 9.75
N PHE A 31 6.79 4.45 8.61
CA PHE A 31 5.47 3.83 8.42
C PHE A 31 5.46 3.01 7.12
N ALA A 32 4.72 1.88 7.11
CA ALA A 32 4.42 1.15 5.90
C ALA A 32 3.08 0.40 6.03
N GLY A 33 2.19 0.53 5.04
CA GLY A 33 0.80 0.07 5.13
C GLY A 33 0.65 -1.44 5.32
N HIS A 34 1.14 -2.26 4.37
CA HIS A 34 0.97 -3.72 4.46
C HIS A 34 1.80 -4.37 5.58
N PRO A 35 3.00 -3.90 5.98
CA PRO A 35 3.68 -4.38 7.16
C PRO A 35 2.90 -4.13 8.46
N THR A 36 2.27 -2.96 8.60
CA THR A 36 1.42 -2.61 9.74
C THR A 36 0.21 -3.54 9.84
N VAL A 37 -0.53 -3.70 8.72
CA VAL A 37 -1.70 -4.60 8.64
C VAL A 37 -1.31 -6.05 8.93
N GLY A 38 -0.23 -6.53 8.31
CA GLY A 38 0.30 -7.88 8.50
C GLY A 38 0.77 -8.14 9.93
N THR A 39 1.44 -7.17 10.55
CA THR A 39 1.90 -7.28 11.96
C THR A 39 0.71 -7.38 12.91
N ALA A 40 -0.32 -6.55 12.74
CA ALA A 40 -1.53 -6.62 13.55
C ALA A 40 -2.22 -7.99 13.43
N TYR A 41 -2.33 -8.51 12.21
CA TYR A 41 -2.86 -9.84 11.95
C TYR A 41 -2.05 -10.93 12.68
N ILE A 42 -0.72 -10.92 12.56
CA ILE A 42 0.14 -11.92 13.21
C ILE A 42 0.07 -11.82 14.74
N LEU A 43 0.03 -10.62 15.31
CA LEU A 43 -0.12 -10.43 16.75
C LEU A 43 -1.42 -11.04 17.28
N ALA A 44 -2.51 -10.92 16.53
CA ALA A 44 -3.76 -11.58 16.87
C ALA A 44 -3.66 -13.11 16.71
N LEU A 45 -3.06 -13.58 15.61
CA LEU A 45 -2.93 -15.02 15.31
C LEU A 45 -2.12 -15.78 16.38
N ILE A 46 -1.06 -15.18 16.91
CA ILE A 46 -0.22 -15.78 17.96
C ILE A 46 -0.74 -15.50 19.39
N ALA A 47 -1.98 -15.02 19.51
CA ALA A 47 -2.61 -14.65 20.78
C ALA A 47 -1.79 -13.65 21.64
N ALA A 48 -0.97 -12.82 20.99
CA ALA A 48 -0.23 -11.74 21.67
C ALA A 48 -1.12 -10.55 22.09
N ILE A 49 -2.39 -10.58 21.63
CA ILE A 49 -3.48 -9.68 22.00
C ILE A 49 -4.72 -10.52 22.33
N PRO A 50 -5.57 -10.08 23.29
CA PRO A 50 -6.80 -10.81 23.63
C PRO A 50 -7.74 -10.93 22.43
N PRO A 51 -8.30 -12.12 22.16
CA PRO A 51 -9.24 -12.31 21.06
C PRO A 51 -10.61 -11.74 21.42
N HIS A 52 -11.05 -10.72 20.69
CA HIS A 52 -12.43 -10.24 20.66
C HIS A 52 -12.91 -10.23 19.23
N GLN A 53 -14.22 -10.29 18.99
CA GLN A 53 -14.78 -10.31 17.63
C GLN A 53 -14.29 -9.13 16.79
N GLU A 54 -14.12 -7.98 17.42
CA GLU A 54 -13.51 -6.78 16.85
C GLU A 54 -12.59 -6.16 17.90
N THR A 55 -11.35 -5.88 17.53
CA THR A 55 -10.36 -5.28 18.40
C THR A 55 -9.61 -4.19 17.65
N THR A 56 -9.39 -3.06 18.28
CA THR A 56 -8.47 -2.03 17.79
C THR A 56 -7.22 -2.05 18.64
N ILE A 57 -6.07 -2.21 18.00
CA ILE A 57 -4.76 -2.09 18.63
C ILE A 57 -4.07 -0.82 18.15
N TYR A 58 -3.13 -0.35 18.91
CA TYR A 58 -2.34 0.84 18.61
C TYR A 58 -0.87 0.44 18.48
N LEU A 59 -0.35 0.49 17.26
CA LEU A 59 1.07 0.26 16.99
C LEU A 59 1.81 1.58 17.07
N GLU A 60 2.88 1.61 17.88
CA GLU A 60 3.79 2.76 17.97
C GLU A 60 4.79 2.66 16.82
N GLU A 61 4.64 3.50 15.83
CA GLU A 61 5.50 3.60 14.64
C GLU A 61 6.24 4.93 14.59
N GLY A 62 7.14 5.12 13.64
CA GLY A 62 7.89 6.37 13.49
C GLY A 62 7.01 7.61 13.26
N VAL A 63 5.79 7.43 12.74
CA VAL A 63 4.78 8.48 12.56
C VAL A 63 3.89 8.69 13.79
N GLY A 64 4.09 7.92 14.87
CA GLY A 64 3.27 7.96 16.08
C GLY A 64 2.37 6.74 16.25
N LEU A 65 1.27 6.90 16.98
CA LEU A 65 0.30 5.82 17.23
C LEU A 65 -0.56 5.58 15.99
N VAL A 66 -0.48 4.36 15.47
CA VAL A 66 -1.26 3.90 14.31
C VAL A 66 -2.36 2.95 14.80
N PRO A 67 -3.64 3.33 14.74
CA PRO A 67 -4.73 2.45 15.08
C PRO A 67 -4.94 1.42 13.97
N VAL A 68 -4.98 0.14 14.35
CA VAL A 68 -5.28 -0.97 13.44
C VAL A 68 -6.45 -1.77 14.00
N LYS A 69 -7.51 -1.85 13.23
CA LYS A 69 -8.68 -2.66 13.53
C LYS A 69 -8.44 -4.08 13.05
N ILE A 70 -8.78 -5.06 13.89
CA ILE A 70 -8.68 -6.49 13.58
C ILE A 70 -10.06 -7.11 13.74
N ILE A 71 -10.46 -7.93 12.79
CA ILE A 71 -11.69 -8.72 12.82
C ILE A 71 -11.31 -10.18 13.01
N MET A 72 -11.95 -10.81 14.00
CA MET A 72 -11.75 -12.21 14.35
C MET A 72 -12.98 -13.06 14.00
N GLU A 73 -12.75 -14.26 13.52
CA GLU A 73 -13.77 -15.33 13.45
C GLU A 73 -13.34 -16.46 14.40
N GLY A 74 -13.99 -16.52 15.56
CA GLY A 74 -13.52 -17.33 16.68
C GLY A 74 -12.15 -16.87 17.16
N GLU A 75 -11.17 -17.76 17.15
CA GLU A 75 -9.79 -17.46 17.57
C GLU A 75 -8.86 -17.05 16.42
N LYS A 76 -9.38 -16.93 15.18
CA LYS A 76 -8.56 -16.61 14.00
C LYS A 76 -8.81 -15.20 13.53
N PRO A 77 -7.77 -14.40 13.31
CA PRO A 77 -7.92 -13.15 12.59
C PRO A 77 -8.26 -13.44 11.12
N VAL A 78 -9.23 -12.74 10.58
CA VAL A 78 -9.64 -12.86 9.17
C VAL A 78 -9.38 -11.60 8.38
N TYR A 79 -9.23 -10.46 9.07
CA TYR A 79 -9.05 -9.18 8.42
C TYR A 79 -8.40 -8.18 9.36
N SER A 80 -7.54 -7.32 8.81
CA SER A 80 -6.98 -6.17 9.51
C SER A 80 -7.05 -4.94 8.62
N GLU A 81 -7.36 -3.78 9.19
CA GLU A 81 -7.36 -2.51 8.45
C GLU A 81 -6.81 -1.38 9.30
N LEU A 82 -6.14 -0.45 8.64
CA LEU A 82 -5.69 0.80 9.23
C LEU A 82 -6.46 1.98 8.64
N LYS A 83 -6.68 2.99 9.46
CA LYS A 83 -7.15 4.30 9.05
C LYS A 83 -5.94 5.16 8.73
N VAL A 84 -5.92 5.79 7.54
CA VAL A 84 -4.78 6.64 7.17
C VAL A 84 -4.78 7.94 7.96
N ALA A 85 -3.60 8.41 8.32
CA ALA A 85 -3.45 9.66 9.08
C ALA A 85 -3.62 10.91 8.20
N GLN A 86 -3.24 10.80 6.91
CA GLN A 86 -3.35 11.89 5.95
C GLN A 86 -4.37 11.55 4.88
N LEU A 87 -5.32 12.45 4.65
CA LEU A 87 -6.31 12.30 3.58
C LEU A 87 -5.64 12.53 2.22
N PRO A 88 -6.21 11.94 1.13
CA PRO A 88 -5.64 12.09 -0.18
C PRO A 88 -5.73 13.52 -0.69
N GLU A 89 -4.59 14.05 -1.12
CA GLU A 89 -4.44 15.37 -1.73
C GLU A 89 -4.02 15.22 -3.19
N LEU A 90 -4.55 16.08 -4.06
CA LEU A 90 -4.15 16.15 -5.46
C LEU A 90 -2.72 16.75 -5.53
N VAL A 91 -1.80 16.02 -6.17
CA VAL A 91 -0.42 16.48 -6.40
C VAL A 91 -0.32 17.19 -7.75
N THR A 92 -0.82 16.54 -8.80
CA THR A 92 -0.91 17.10 -10.15
C THR A 92 -1.89 16.27 -11.00
N ASP A 93 -2.46 16.92 -12.02
CA ASP A 93 -3.40 16.29 -12.98
C ASP A 93 -2.96 16.48 -14.44
N THR A 94 -1.72 16.93 -14.64
CA THR A 94 -1.20 17.25 -15.99
C THR A 94 -0.04 16.31 -16.34
N TYR A 95 -0.31 15.38 -17.28
CA TYR A 95 0.68 14.45 -17.82
C TYR A 95 0.45 14.29 -19.33
N ALA A 96 1.53 14.26 -20.11
CA ALA A 96 1.48 13.96 -21.52
C ALA A 96 1.19 12.45 -21.72
N LEU A 97 0.09 12.13 -22.39
CA LEU A 97 -0.30 10.74 -22.62
C LEU A 97 0.70 9.98 -23.49
N ASP A 98 1.34 10.66 -24.46
CA ASP A 98 2.36 10.06 -25.33
C ASP A 98 3.58 9.62 -24.49
N ASP A 99 4.01 10.43 -23.52
CA ASP A 99 5.11 10.10 -22.61
C ASP A 99 4.77 8.88 -21.76
N LEU A 100 3.58 8.87 -21.16
CA LEU A 100 3.10 7.74 -20.36
C LEU A 100 2.97 6.45 -21.20
N ALA A 101 2.49 6.57 -22.43
CA ALA A 101 2.39 5.45 -23.37
C ALA A 101 3.79 4.87 -23.67
N ALA A 102 4.76 5.74 -23.98
CA ALA A 102 6.13 5.32 -24.23
C ALA A 102 6.80 4.67 -23.01
N ILE A 103 6.59 5.24 -21.80
CA ILE A 103 7.10 4.68 -20.53
C ILE A 103 6.54 3.29 -20.27
N LEU A 104 5.24 3.08 -20.53
CA LEU A 104 4.52 1.83 -20.23
C LEU A 104 4.57 0.81 -21.38
N SER A 105 5.19 1.17 -22.53
CA SER A 105 5.19 0.40 -23.78
C SER A 105 3.77 0.10 -24.29
N LEU A 106 2.92 1.11 -24.22
CA LEU A 106 1.52 1.11 -24.67
C LEU A 106 1.32 2.12 -25.80
N SER A 107 0.10 2.19 -26.32
CA SER A 107 -0.38 3.27 -27.17
C SER A 107 -1.31 4.21 -26.42
N VAL A 108 -1.48 5.44 -26.89
CA VAL A 108 -2.44 6.39 -26.27
C VAL A 108 -3.88 5.82 -26.32
N ALA A 109 -4.20 5.00 -27.32
CA ALA A 109 -5.49 4.34 -27.44
C ALA A 109 -5.76 3.28 -26.34
N ASP A 110 -4.74 2.84 -25.62
CA ASP A 110 -4.87 1.87 -24.53
C ASP A 110 -5.34 2.51 -23.22
N PHE A 111 -5.24 3.84 -23.06
CA PHE A 111 -5.77 4.55 -21.90
C PHE A 111 -7.30 4.59 -21.93
N LEU A 112 -7.89 4.64 -20.72
CA LEU A 112 -9.35 4.68 -20.58
C LEU A 112 -9.86 6.10 -20.89
N PRO A 113 -10.71 6.29 -21.94
CA PRO A 113 -11.24 7.60 -22.27
C PRO A 113 -12.11 8.17 -21.13
N GLY A 114 -11.97 9.47 -20.87
CA GLY A 114 -12.71 10.16 -19.79
C GLY A 114 -12.11 9.99 -18.39
N TYR A 115 -11.01 9.23 -18.25
CA TYR A 115 -10.32 8.99 -16.98
C TYR A 115 -8.85 9.43 -17.10
N PRO A 116 -8.58 10.73 -17.05
CA PRO A 116 -7.21 11.23 -17.22
C PRO A 116 -6.28 10.77 -16.11
N PRO A 117 -4.99 10.51 -16.39
CA PRO A 117 -3.99 10.27 -15.37
C PRO A 117 -3.90 11.45 -14.39
N ARG A 118 -3.88 11.15 -13.09
CA ARG A 118 -3.76 12.13 -12.01
C ARG A 118 -2.94 11.58 -10.87
N ALA A 119 -2.22 12.44 -10.17
CA ALA A 119 -1.44 12.04 -9.02
C ALA A 119 -2.10 12.50 -7.71
N PHE A 120 -2.17 11.58 -6.74
CA PHE A 120 -2.64 11.82 -5.39
C PHE A 120 -1.63 11.30 -4.37
N SER A 121 -1.66 11.86 -3.17
CA SER A 121 -0.79 11.50 -2.05
C SER A 121 -1.57 11.39 -0.75
N CYS A 122 -1.27 10.35 0.02
CA CYS A 122 -1.58 10.23 1.45
C CYS A 122 -0.25 10.20 2.27
N GLY A 123 0.73 11.04 1.87
CA GLY A 123 2.09 11.06 2.39
C GLY A 123 3.12 10.66 1.33
N LEU A 124 2.85 9.59 0.55
CA LEU A 124 3.61 9.25 -0.65
C LEU A 124 2.76 9.49 -1.89
N PRO A 125 3.28 10.18 -2.91
CA PRO A 125 2.56 10.47 -4.14
C PRO A 125 2.61 9.29 -5.12
N PHE A 126 1.46 9.01 -5.74
CA PHE A 126 1.29 8.01 -6.79
C PHE A 126 0.56 8.60 -7.98
N LEU A 127 1.03 8.28 -9.18
CA LEU A 127 0.37 8.62 -10.43
C LEU A 127 -0.58 7.47 -10.82
N PHE A 128 -1.88 7.74 -10.80
CA PHE A 128 -2.94 6.80 -11.21
C PHE A 128 -3.19 6.92 -12.69
N ILE A 129 -3.07 5.78 -13.40
CA ILE A 129 -3.16 5.70 -14.86
C ILE A 129 -4.21 4.64 -15.22
N PRO A 130 -5.46 5.02 -15.49
CA PRO A 130 -6.49 4.09 -15.93
C PRO A 130 -6.27 3.64 -17.36
N VAL A 131 -6.30 2.33 -17.57
CA VAL A 131 -6.25 1.68 -18.89
C VAL A 131 -7.55 0.94 -19.18
N ARG A 132 -7.79 0.60 -20.44
CA ARG A 132 -9.10 0.09 -20.92
C ARG A 132 -9.53 -1.22 -20.28
N ASN A 133 -8.60 -2.15 -20.07
CA ASN A 133 -8.94 -3.50 -19.60
C ASN A 133 -7.71 -4.26 -19.11
N ARG A 134 -7.92 -5.49 -18.64
CA ARG A 134 -6.87 -6.36 -18.11
C ARG A 134 -5.84 -6.80 -19.15
N ASP A 135 -6.24 -6.97 -20.41
CA ASP A 135 -5.31 -7.35 -21.48
C ASP A 135 -4.26 -6.25 -21.69
N VAL A 136 -4.69 -4.99 -21.65
CA VAL A 136 -3.77 -3.84 -21.69
C VAL A 136 -2.89 -3.81 -20.44
N LEU A 137 -3.48 -3.99 -19.26
CA LEU A 137 -2.74 -4.01 -17.99
C LEU A 137 -1.64 -5.10 -18.00
N GLY A 138 -1.95 -6.29 -18.53
CA GLY A 138 -1.01 -7.41 -18.65
C GLY A 138 0.13 -7.18 -19.67
N LYS A 139 -0.07 -6.33 -20.67
CA LYS A 139 0.95 -6.03 -21.70
C LYS A 139 2.02 -5.06 -21.23
N ILE A 140 1.81 -4.33 -20.15
CA ILE A 140 2.71 -3.27 -19.70
C ILE A 140 4.13 -3.80 -19.50
N LYS A 141 5.07 -3.08 -20.12
CA LYS A 141 6.51 -3.24 -19.90
C LYS A 141 7.08 -1.87 -19.58
N LEU A 142 7.61 -1.71 -18.37
CA LEU A 142 8.17 -0.44 -17.94
C LEU A 142 9.50 -0.17 -18.65
N ASN A 143 9.57 0.92 -19.42
CA ASN A 143 10.80 1.42 -20.00
C ASN A 143 11.51 2.33 -18.98
N LEU A 144 12.50 1.77 -18.27
CA LEU A 144 13.22 2.47 -17.21
C LEU A 144 13.97 3.71 -17.70
N SER A 145 14.52 3.69 -18.90
CA SER A 145 15.25 4.84 -19.45
C SER A 145 14.31 6.02 -19.68
N LEU A 146 13.14 5.76 -20.30
CA LEU A 146 12.12 6.77 -20.50
C LEU A 146 11.49 7.23 -19.18
N TRP A 147 11.19 6.29 -18.27
CA TRP A 147 10.72 6.65 -16.94
C TRP A 147 11.69 7.59 -16.23
N SER A 148 12.99 7.27 -16.23
CA SER A 148 14.03 8.08 -15.57
C SER A 148 14.14 9.48 -16.18
N SER A 149 14.08 9.59 -17.51
CA SER A 149 14.24 10.87 -18.21
C SER A 149 12.99 11.76 -18.13
N LEU A 150 11.77 11.18 -18.17
CA LEU A 150 10.52 11.92 -18.28
C LEU A 150 9.80 12.10 -16.93
N LEU A 151 9.93 11.11 -16.02
CA LEU A 151 9.23 11.11 -14.73
C LEU A 151 10.16 11.01 -13.52
N GLY A 152 11.43 10.67 -13.68
CA GLY A 152 12.33 10.41 -12.56
C GLY A 152 12.44 11.57 -11.56
N GLN A 153 12.28 12.82 -12.00
CA GLN A 153 12.28 14.02 -11.17
C GLN A 153 10.86 14.51 -10.83
N SER A 154 9.81 13.84 -11.30
CA SER A 154 8.43 14.19 -10.94
C SER A 154 8.16 13.91 -9.46
N PRO A 155 7.41 14.77 -8.76
CA PRO A 155 6.99 14.50 -7.39
C PRO A 155 6.16 13.20 -7.27
N ALA A 156 5.50 12.77 -8.35
CA ALA A 156 4.72 11.54 -8.42
C ALA A 156 5.29 10.58 -9.48
N ASN A 157 6.47 10.04 -9.22
CA ASN A 157 7.16 9.12 -10.13
C ASN A 157 6.86 7.64 -9.88
N SER A 158 6.07 7.30 -8.87
CA SER A 158 5.54 5.96 -8.63
C SER A 158 4.22 5.80 -9.38
N LEU A 159 4.12 4.77 -10.24
CA LEU A 159 3.02 4.57 -11.16
C LEU A 159 2.08 3.48 -10.65
N PHE A 160 0.80 3.81 -10.50
CA PHE A 160 -0.26 2.84 -10.26
C PHE A 160 -1.15 2.75 -11.50
N VAL A 161 -0.88 1.78 -12.36
CA VAL A 161 -1.68 1.55 -13.57
C VAL A 161 -2.82 0.61 -13.24
N CYS A 162 -4.04 0.96 -13.62
CA CYS A 162 -5.22 0.21 -13.21
C CYS A 162 -6.29 0.12 -14.29
N CYS A 163 -7.16 -0.88 -14.16
CA CYS A 163 -8.39 -0.97 -14.93
C CYS A 163 -9.56 -1.38 -14.04
N PHE A 164 -10.75 -0.88 -14.38
CA PHE A 164 -11.99 -1.27 -13.71
C PHE A 164 -12.39 -2.67 -14.18
N ASP A 165 -12.91 -3.48 -13.24
CA ASP A 165 -13.47 -4.78 -13.56
C ASP A 165 -14.80 -4.59 -14.31
N PRO A 166 -14.97 -5.13 -15.55
CA PRO A 166 -16.20 -4.98 -16.31
C PRO A 166 -17.42 -5.62 -15.62
N GLU A 167 -17.22 -6.64 -14.78
CA GLU A 167 -18.29 -7.30 -14.01
C GLU A 167 -18.66 -6.55 -12.73
N SER A 168 -17.77 -5.70 -12.23
CA SER A 168 -17.93 -4.95 -10.98
C SER A 168 -17.28 -3.56 -11.06
N PRO A 169 -17.65 -2.72 -12.05
CA PRO A 169 -16.90 -1.51 -12.39
C PRO A 169 -16.95 -0.41 -11.32
N GLN A 170 -17.86 -0.52 -10.34
CA GLN A 170 -18.03 0.43 -9.24
C GLN A 170 -17.49 -0.09 -7.90
N SER A 171 -16.83 -1.25 -7.88
CA SER A 171 -16.36 -1.86 -6.63
C SER A 171 -15.08 -2.66 -6.76
N ARG A 172 -14.58 -2.93 -7.99
CA ARG A 172 -13.37 -3.71 -8.19
C ARG A 172 -12.44 -3.10 -9.23
N ILE A 173 -11.15 -3.12 -8.92
CA ILE A 173 -10.08 -2.60 -9.76
C ILE A 173 -8.95 -3.62 -9.78
N TYR A 174 -8.37 -3.86 -10.96
CA TYR A 174 -7.09 -4.54 -11.11
C TYR A 174 -6.00 -3.50 -11.26
N GLY A 175 -4.87 -3.69 -10.57
CA GLY A 175 -3.79 -2.73 -10.57
C GLY A 175 -2.41 -3.36 -10.62
N ARG A 176 -1.45 -2.61 -11.19
CA ARG A 176 -0.01 -2.88 -11.12
C ARG A 176 0.69 -1.62 -10.63
N MET A 177 1.63 -1.79 -9.69
CA MET A 177 2.37 -0.66 -9.12
C MET A 177 3.86 -0.78 -9.43
N PHE A 178 4.42 0.30 -9.96
CA PHE A 178 5.83 0.41 -10.31
C PHE A 178 6.45 1.61 -9.60
N ALA A 179 7.54 1.39 -8.85
CA ALA A 179 8.23 2.43 -8.09
C ALA A 179 9.76 2.31 -8.23
N PRO A 180 10.32 2.47 -9.44
CA PRO A 180 11.77 2.34 -9.64
C PRO A 180 12.58 3.33 -8.81
N GLY A 181 12.02 4.53 -8.56
CA GLY A 181 12.65 5.56 -7.70
C GLY A 181 12.81 5.15 -6.24
N LEU A 182 12.04 4.17 -5.79
CA LEU A 182 12.14 3.56 -4.46
C LEU A 182 12.91 2.22 -4.48
N GLY A 183 13.51 1.84 -5.63
CA GLY A 183 14.19 0.56 -5.81
C GLY A 183 13.26 -0.64 -5.99
N VAL A 184 11.96 -0.40 -6.17
CA VAL A 184 10.93 -1.44 -6.35
C VAL A 184 10.45 -1.41 -7.79
N MET A 185 10.82 -2.44 -8.57
CA MET A 185 10.44 -2.51 -9.98
C MET A 185 8.93 -2.70 -10.15
N GLU A 186 8.35 -3.61 -9.41
CA GLU A 186 6.91 -3.84 -9.29
C GLU A 186 6.63 -4.38 -7.90
N ASP A 187 5.51 -3.96 -7.29
CA ASP A 187 5.10 -4.39 -5.95
C ASP A 187 3.76 -5.13 -6.00
N PRO A 188 3.61 -6.27 -5.30
CA PRO A 188 2.38 -7.06 -5.34
C PRO A 188 1.24 -6.53 -4.47
N ALA A 189 1.52 -5.63 -3.50
CA ALA A 189 0.50 -5.14 -2.56
C ALA A 189 0.88 -3.79 -1.94
N THR A 190 0.38 -2.69 -2.51
CA THR A 190 0.76 -1.33 -2.12
C THR A 190 -0.38 -0.59 -1.43
N GLY A 191 -0.50 -0.78 -0.12
CA GLY A 191 -1.57 -0.16 0.68
C GLY A 191 -1.55 1.38 0.62
N SER A 192 -0.37 2.02 0.59
CA SER A 192 -0.23 3.48 0.47
C SER A 192 -0.75 4.02 -0.88
N ALA A 193 -0.51 3.30 -1.97
CA ALA A 193 -1.07 3.66 -3.27
C ALA A 193 -2.60 3.49 -3.27
N VAL A 194 -3.10 2.39 -2.68
CA VAL A 194 -4.54 2.15 -2.56
C VAL A 194 -5.22 3.22 -1.70
N ALA A 195 -4.58 3.69 -0.63
CA ALA A 195 -5.09 4.81 0.16
C ALA A 195 -5.21 6.09 -0.67
N ALA A 196 -4.17 6.44 -1.42
CA ALA A 196 -4.16 7.62 -2.28
C ALA A 196 -5.15 7.50 -3.47
N LEU A 197 -5.44 6.25 -3.93
CA LEU A 197 -6.44 5.97 -4.97
C LEU A 197 -7.84 6.44 -4.56
N ALA A 198 -8.15 6.53 -3.26
CA ALA A 198 -9.39 7.13 -2.78
C ALA A 198 -9.60 8.55 -3.31
N GLY A 199 -8.52 9.35 -3.42
CA GLY A 199 -8.57 10.69 -3.99
C GLY A 199 -9.00 10.69 -5.45
N TYR A 200 -8.43 9.77 -6.23
CA TYR A 200 -8.80 9.58 -7.63
C TYR A 200 -10.27 9.16 -7.78
N LEU A 201 -10.66 8.10 -7.07
CA LEU A 201 -12.01 7.54 -7.13
C LEU A 201 -13.06 8.50 -6.59
N GLY A 202 -12.77 9.21 -5.48
CA GLY A 202 -13.66 10.20 -4.89
C GLY A 202 -13.93 11.41 -5.79
N GLY A 203 -13.00 11.72 -6.71
CA GLY A 203 -13.15 12.77 -7.72
C GLY A 203 -13.98 12.36 -8.95
N LEU A 204 -14.30 11.08 -9.12
CA LEU A 204 -15.13 10.62 -10.23
C LEU A 204 -16.60 11.02 -10.03
N GLU A 205 -17.31 11.33 -11.13
CA GLU A 205 -18.74 11.64 -11.10
C GLU A 205 -19.58 10.47 -10.57
N SER A 206 -19.11 9.23 -10.79
CA SER A 206 -19.76 8.00 -10.30
C SER A 206 -19.58 7.77 -8.80
N SER A 207 -18.69 8.51 -8.13
CA SER A 207 -18.47 8.38 -6.69
C SER A 207 -19.63 8.91 -5.88
N ARG A 208 -20.18 8.06 -5.01
CA ARG A 208 -21.39 8.37 -4.22
C ARG A 208 -21.03 9.12 -2.93
N GLU A 209 -21.94 9.95 -2.46
CA GLU A 209 -21.89 10.45 -1.08
C GLU A 209 -22.05 9.28 -0.10
N GLY A 210 -21.40 9.39 1.07
CA GLY A 210 -21.39 8.33 2.06
C GLY A 210 -20.18 7.40 1.94
N MET A 211 -20.32 6.19 2.45
CA MET A 211 -19.27 5.17 2.46
C MET A 211 -19.13 4.52 1.09
N ASN A 212 -17.93 4.59 0.54
CA ASN A 212 -17.52 3.89 -0.68
C ASN A 212 -16.57 2.74 -0.33
N GLN A 213 -16.75 1.58 -0.97
CA GLN A 213 -15.94 0.39 -0.75
C GLN A 213 -15.46 -0.18 -2.08
N TRP A 214 -14.17 -0.49 -2.15
CA TRP A 214 -13.51 -1.02 -3.33
C TRP A 214 -12.60 -2.19 -2.98
N THR A 215 -12.53 -3.16 -3.85
CA THR A 215 -11.52 -4.24 -3.81
C THR A 215 -10.51 -3.99 -4.91
N ILE A 216 -9.26 -3.82 -4.53
CA ILE A 216 -8.14 -3.66 -5.46
C ILE A 216 -7.39 -4.99 -5.52
N ILE A 217 -7.31 -5.56 -6.72
CA ILE A 217 -6.57 -6.79 -6.99
C ILE A 217 -5.25 -6.41 -7.64
N GLN A 218 -4.14 -6.63 -6.93
CA GLN A 218 -2.78 -6.28 -7.35
C GLN A 218 -1.88 -7.51 -7.36
N GLY A 219 -0.78 -7.50 -8.12
CA GLY A 219 0.24 -8.55 -8.11
C GLY A 219 -0.11 -9.81 -8.91
N VAL A 220 -1.18 -9.79 -9.70
CA VAL A 220 -1.61 -10.92 -10.55
C VAL A 220 -0.52 -11.28 -11.55
N GLU A 221 0.02 -10.29 -12.24
CA GLU A 221 1.07 -10.45 -13.26
C GLU A 221 2.41 -10.90 -12.66
N MET A 222 2.58 -10.73 -11.35
CA MET A 222 3.74 -11.23 -10.58
C MET A 222 3.54 -12.66 -10.05
N GLY A 223 2.36 -13.29 -10.26
CA GLY A 223 2.00 -14.55 -9.64
C GLY A 223 1.76 -14.47 -8.13
N ARG A 224 1.55 -13.27 -7.58
CA ARG A 224 1.33 -12.98 -6.16
C ARG A 224 0.06 -12.14 -5.95
N PRO A 225 -1.13 -12.65 -6.33
CA PRO A 225 -2.36 -11.89 -6.25
C PRO A 225 -2.67 -11.48 -4.80
N SER A 226 -2.95 -10.20 -4.62
CA SER A 226 -3.30 -9.59 -3.34
C SER A 226 -4.62 -8.85 -3.45
N ASN A 227 -5.53 -9.09 -2.51
CA ASN A 227 -6.82 -8.38 -2.41
C ASN A 227 -6.71 -7.31 -1.34
N ILE A 228 -6.70 -6.06 -1.75
CA ILE A 228 -6.62 -4.92 -0.85
C ILE A 228 -8.00 -4.26 -0.79
N GLN A 229 -8.55 -4.11 0.41
CA GLN A 229 -9.82 -3.43 0.63
C GLN A 229 -9.57 -1.95 0.87
N LEU A 230 -10.24 -1.12 0.10
CA LEU A 230 -10.27 0.33 0.27
C LEU A 230 -11.67 0.74 0.72
N LYS A 231 -11.75 1.52 1.79
CA LYS A 231 -12.97 2.20 2.22
C LYS A 231 -12.69 3.69 2.34
N PHE A 232 -13.61 4.52 1.84
CA PHE A 232 -13.51 5.95 2.09
C PHE A 232 -14.89 6.57 2.25
N GLN A 233 -14.97 7.54 3.17
CA GLN A 233 -16.15 8.34 3.42
C GLN A 233 -16.09 9.63 2.59
N LYS A 234 -17.14 9.89 1.79
CA LYS A 234 -17.29 11.13 1.03
C LYS A 234 -18.42 11.94 1.62
N ASN A 235 -18.15 13.19 1.98
CA ASN A 235 -19.13 14.14 2.51
C ASN A 235 -18.95 15.48 1.80
N ASN A 236 -20.02 16.01 1.22
CA ASN A 236 -20.00 17.30 0.51
C ASN A 236 -18.85 17.39 -0.52
N ARG A 237 -18.71 16.36 -1.35
CA ARG A 237 -17.66 16.21 -2.37
C ARG A 237 -16.20 16.07 -1.83
N SER A 238 -16.03 16.06 -0.51
CA SER A 238 -14.70 15.89 0.11
C SER A 238 -14.57 14.52 0.74
N ILE A 239 -13.37 13.95 0.69
CA ILE A 239 -13.06 12.72 1.42
C ILE A 239 -12.74 13.10 2.86
N THR A 240 -13.41 12.47 3.82
CA THR A 240 -13.25 12.74 5.25
C THR A 240 -12.61 11.61 6.02
N GLU A 241 -12.57 10.42 5.43
CA GLU A 241 -11.95 9.25 6.02
C GLU A 241 -11.48 8.28 4.93
N VAL A 242 -10.35 7.63 5.14
CA VAL A 242 -9.85 6.55 4.29
C VAL A 242 -9.29 5.44 5.16
N SER A 243 -9.66 4.19 4.86
CA SER A 243 -9.13 2.99 5.49
C SER A 243 -8.68 1.99 4.44
N VAL A 244 -7.58 1.31 4.71
CA VAL A 244 -7.02 0.27 3.85
C VAL A 244 -6.76 -0.97 4.68
N GLY A 245 -7.12 -2.13 4.16
CA GLY A 245 -6.97 -3.39 4.87
C GLY A 245 -6.95 -4.60 3.96
N GLY A 246 -6.81 -5.76 4.58
CA GLY A 246 -6.80 -7.05 3.90
C GLY A 246 -6.63 -8.21 4.86
N ALA A 247 -6.74 -9.42 4.32
CA ALA A 247 -6.34 -10.63 5.00
C ALA A 247 -4.83 -10.82 4.86
N SER A 248 -4.23 -11.53 5.82
CA SER A 248 -2.83 -11.94 5.76
C SER A 248 -2.72 -13.45 5.94
N VAL A 249 -1.59 -14.03 5.56
CA VAL A 249 -1.34 -15.48 5.67
C VAL A 249 0.01 -15.70 6.34
N LEU A 250 0.02 -16.54 7.39
CA LEU A 250 1.27 -17.01 7.97
C LEU A 250 1.90 -18.04 7.02
N VAL A 251 3.02 -17.70 6.40
CA VAL A 251 3.73 -18.57 5.45
C VAL A 251 4.72 -19.49 6.16
N CYS A 252 5.45 -18.98 7.14
CA CYS A 252 6.40 -19.76 7.92
C CYS A 252 6.57 -19.19 9.32
N GLN A 253 7.03 -20.04 10.24
CA GLN A 253 7.39 -19.68 11.60
C GLN A 253 8.72 -20.35 11.94
N GLY A 254 9.58 -19.65 12.67
CA GLY A 254 10.89 -20.16 13.08
C GLY A 254 11.46 -19.41 14.26
N LYS A 255 12.65 -19.86 14.72
CA LYS A 255 13.44 -19.20 15.74
C LYS A 255 14.78 -18.82 15.16
N MET A 256 15.23 -17.61 15.48
CA MET A 256 16.58 -17.14 15.15
C MET A 256 17.41 -17.11 16.44
N ILE A 257 18.57 -17.74 16.41
CA ILE A 257 19.55 -17.65 17.48
C ILE A 257 20.36 -16.38 17.22
N ILE A 258 20.26 -15.42 18.12
CA ILE A 258 21.09 -14.22 18.08
C ILE A 258 22.31 -14.56 18.95
N PRO A 259 23.54 -14.57 18.39
CA PRO A 259 24.75 -14.73 19.21
C PRO A 259 24.78 -13.63 20.28
N ASP A 260 25.23 -13.99 21.48
CA ASP A 260 25.45 -13.00 22.53
C ASP A 260 26.36 -11.92 21.96
N GLY A 261 25.85 -10.67 21.94
CA GLY A 261 26.53 -9.58 21.24
C GLY A 261 27.91 -9.36 21.83
N GLU A 262 28.94 -9.43 20.99
CA GLU A 262 30.24 -8.88 21.33
C GLU A 262 30.03 -7.44 21.79
N THR A 263 30.47 -7.15 22.99
CA THR A 263 30.40 -5.77 23.52
C THR A 263 31.28 -4.90 22.62
N LYS A 264 30.96 -3.61 22.47
CA LYS A 264 31.72 -2.65 21.64
C LYS A 264 33.24 -2.66 21.88
N SER A 265 33.71 -3.32 22.96
CA SER A 265 35.13 -3.58 23.27
C SER A 265 35.77 -4.67 22.40
N ASP A 266 35.00 -5.63 21.91
CA ASP A 266 35.53 -6.79 21.18
C ASP A 266 35.72 -6.51 19.69
N ILE A 267 34.91 -5.59 19.14
CA ILE A 267 35.03 -5.14 17.74
C ILE A 267 36.31 -4.32 17.47
N LYS A 268 36.85 -3.65 18.50
CA LYS A 268 38.08 -2.88 18.37
C LYS A 268 39.40 -3.73 18.40
N ARG A 269 39.29 -5.03 18.69
CA ARG A 269 40.45 -5.94 18.68
C ARG A 269 40.61 -6.79 17.42
N SER A 270 39.64 -6.76 16.51
CA SER A 270 39.63 -7.52 15.25
C SER A 270 39.77 -6.64 13.99
N LEU A 271 40.04 -5.35 14.12
CA LEU A 271 40.48 -4.42 13.09
C LEU A 271 41.90 -3.96 13.37
#